data_5f377c494edc4671916d17159cd0c881
#
_entry.id   5f377c494edc4671916d17159cd0c881
#
_cell.length_a   1.000
_cell.length_b   1.000
_cell.length_c   1.000
_cell.angle_alpha   90.00
_cell.angle_beta   90.00
_cell.angle_gamma   90.00
#
_symmetry.space_group_name_H-M   'P 1'
#
loop_
_entity.id
_entity.type
_entity.pdbx_description
1 polymer ?
#
loop_
_entity_poly.entity_id
_entity_poly.type
_entity_poly.pdbx_seq_one_letter_code
_entity_poly.pdbx_strand_id
1 'polypeptide(L)'
;MNERFAASLAPALSYYAALSPAAGFQGRCAMSIPADIEGKRVLDVCCRKGKGAFALADAVGPSGYVIGVDPDTDNVAAACAAAPKNHRAGSSWEHHLRFSPAIPENLSQACIQDASIELVDINSVLNLAWSLPVALAEFARVLAPGGRLWVAQGVFAADDLDAQGERAVIGDGADAALGNDVGLPGAGAPLAHRGGRDSALSGHASMVGESGSIDVFSQARSCASFERMCLEAGFSSVSFSSIAPLAGEDPCDGECPGGATFWLADACATI
;
A
#
# COMPACT_ATOMS: atom_id res chain seq x y z
N MET A 1 0.83 4.32 25.25
CA MET A 1 0.30 5.00 24.04
C MET A 1 -0.25 6.35 24.49
N ASN A 2 0.19 7.47 23.89
CA ASN A 2 -0.23 8.80 24.35
C ASN A 2 -1.70 9.04 23.93
N GLU A 3 -2.57 9.49 24.85
CA GLU A 3 -4.01 9.71 24.60
C GLU A 3 -4.28 10.65 23.40
N ARG A 4 -3.41 11.64 23.18
CA ARG A 4 -3.49 12.51 22.00
C ARG A 4 -3.28 11.77 20.69
N PHE A 5 -2.41 10.75 20.67
CA PHE A 5 -2.14 9.95 19.48
C PHE A 5 -3.31 9.00 19.19
N ALA A 6 -3.87 8.39 20.24
CA ALA A 6 -5.08 7.55 20.10
C ALA A 6 -6.29 8.36 19.58
N ALA A 7 -6.48 9.59 20.07
CA ALA A 7 -7.53 10.47 19.59
C ALA A 7 -7.36 10.87 18.10
N SER A 8 -6.12 11.00 17.60
CA SER A 8 -5.84 11.33 16.20
C SER A 8 -6.16 10.19 15.24
N LEU A 9 -6.23 8.93 15.73
CA LEU A 9 -6.54 7.75 14.91
C LEU A 9 -8.02 7.36 14.92
N ALA A 10 -8.83 7.95 15.80
CA ALA A 10 -10.25 7.60 15.91
C ALA A 10 -11.02 7.75 14.57
N PRO A 11 -10.79 8.78 13.73
CA PRO A 11 -11.43 8.87 12.42
C PRO A 11 -11.05 7.72 11.50
N ALA A 12 -9.77 7.31 11.46
CA ALA A 12 -9.31 6.20 10.63
C ALA A 12 -9.93 4.86 11.09
N LEU A 13 -9.98 4.62 12.39
CA LEU A 13 -10.61 3.42 12.94
C LEU A 13 -12.12 3.38 12.62
N SER A 14 -12.82 4.51 12.73
CA SER A 14 -14.23 4.61 12.35
C SER A 14 -14.43 4.38 10.86
N TYR A 15 -13.53 4.88 10.01
CA TYR A 15 -13.55 4.64 8.58
C TYR A 15 -13.43 3.15 8.26
N TYR A 16 -12.42 2.46 8.82
CA TYR A 16 -12.23 1.03 8.58
C TYR A 16 -13.39 0.18 9.11
N ALA A 17 -13.98 0.54 10.25
CA ALA A 17 -15.15 -0.13 10.78
C ALA A 17 -16.40 0.04 9.91
N ALA A 18 -16.49 1.10 9.13
CA ALA A 18 -17.59 1.39 8.22
C ALA A 18 -17.41 0.81 6.81
N LEU A 19 -16.21 0.33 6.45
CA LEU A 19 -15.96 -0.24 5.13
C LEU A 19 -16.80 -1.50 4.90
N SER A 20 -17.47 -1.54 3.74
CA SER A 20 -18.16 -2.75 3.31
C SER A 20 -17.16 -3.90 3.10
N PRO A 21 -17.48 -5.14 3.49
CA PRO A 21 -16.69 -6.31 3.11
C PRO A 21 -16.48 -6.46 1.59
N ALA A 22 -17.35 -5.83 0.79
CA ALA A 22 -17.27 -5.83 -0.69
C ALA A 22 -16.52 -4.61 -1.25
N ALA A 23 -15.99 -3.70 -0.43
CA ALA A 23 -15.28 -2.51 -0.89
C ALA A 23 -13.99 -2.84 -1.65
N GLY A 24 -13.35 -3.98 -1.34
CA GLY A 24 -12.16 -4.46 -2.04
C GLY A 24 -12.47 -5.00 -3.42
N PHE A 25 -11.46 -5.05 -4.29
CA PHE A 25 -11.56 -5.70 -5.58
C PHE A 25 -11.83 -7.20 -5.40
N GLN A 26 -13.00 -7.65 -5.85
CA GLN A 26 -13.46 -9.03 -5.68
C GLN A 26 -13.04 -9.93 -6.85
N GLY A 27 -12.58 -9.35 -7.95
CA GLY A 27 -12.11 -10.05 -9.14
C GLY A 27 -10.88 -10.88 -8.86
N ARG A 28 -10.53 -11.72 -9.76
CA ARG A 28 -9.33 -12.59 -9.83
C ARG A 28 -8.30 -12.40 -8.73
N CYS A 29 -8.63 -12.71 -7.47
CA CYS A 29 -7.66 -12.67 -6.36
C CYS A 29 -6.50 -13.69 -6.59
N ALA A 30 -5.79 -13.54 -7.70
CA ALA A 30 -4.51 -14.17 -7.90
C ALA A 30 -3.48 -13.35 -7.12
N MET A 31 -2.87 -13.93 -6.11
CA MET A 31 -1.74 -13.27 -5.47
C MET A 31 -0.55 -13.29 -6.43
N SER A 32 -0.07 -12.10 -6.79
CA SER A 32 1.23 -11.94 -7.42
C SER A 32 2.27 -11.85 -6.30
N ILE A 33 3.02 -12.93 -6.09
CA ILE A 33 4.08 -12.99 -5.08
C ILE A 33 5.44 -12.80 -5.77
N PRO A 34 6.27 -11.84 -5.34
CA PRO A 34 7.62 -11.69 -5.87
C PRO A 34 8.45 -12.97 -5.67
N ALA A 35 9.23 -13.39 -6.69
CA ALA A 35 9.98 -14.63 -6.65
C ALA A 35 11.16 -14.65 -5.66
N ASP A 36 11.67 -13.48 -5.27
CA ASP A 36 12.90 -13.30 -4.49
C ASP A 36 12.63 -12.98 -3.02
N ILE A 37 11.63 -13.62 -2.40
CA ILE A 37 11.26 -13.36 -1.00
C ILE A 37 11.67 -14.46 -0.01
N GLU A 38 12.35 -15.51 -0.47
CA GLU A 38 12.82 -16.56 0.41
C GLU A 38 13.70 -16.00 1.53
N GLY A 39 13.42 -16.41 2.77
CA GLY A 39 14.13 -15.96 3.96
C GLY A 39 13.79 -14.55 4.45
N LYS A 40 12.95 -13.79 3.74
CA LYS A 40 12.64 -12.40 4.09
C LYS A 40 11.58 -12.26 5.18
N ARG A 41 11.62 -11.09 5.82
CA ARG A 41 10.58 -10.62 6.75
C ARG A 41 9.58 -9.81 5.95
N VAL A 42 8.36 -10.32 5.86
CA VAL A 42 7.28 -9.77 5.04
C VAL A 42 6.14 -9.26 5.92
N LEU A 43 5.59 -8.12 5.57
CA LEU A 43 4.38 -7.57 6.14
C LEU A 43 3.25 -7.65 5.12
N ASP A 44 2.19 -8.42 5.41
CA ASP A 44 0.94 -8.47 4.63
C ASP A 44 -0.07 -7.49 5.23
N VAL A 45 -0.34 -6.40 4.51
CA VAL A 45 -1.22 -5.30 4.97
C VAL A 45 -2.65 -5.55 4.50
N CYS A 46 -3.61 -5.39 5.42
CA CYS A 46 -5.02 -5.74 5.22
C CYS A 46 -5.19 -7.22 4.85
N CYS A 47 -4.52 -8.08 5.60
CA CYS A 47 -4.42 -9.54 5.35
C CYS A 47 -5.75 -10.29 5.46
N ARG A 48 -6.82 -9.63 5.93
CA ARG A 48 -8.14 -10.21 6.17
C ARG A 48 -8.03 -11.51 7.00
N LYS A 49 -8.59 -12.60 6.50
CA LYS A 49 -8.56 -13.92 7.17
C LYS A 49 -7.27 -14.71 6.90
N GLY A 50 -6.21 -14.04 6.45
CA GLY A 50 -4.85 -14.57 6.35
C GLY A 50 -4.52 -15.36 5.09
N LYS A 51 -5.40 -15.43 4.07
CA LYS A 51 -5.13 -16.23 2.85
C LYS A 51 -3.82 -15.80 2.17
N GLY A 52 -3.58 -14.48 2.06
CA GLY A 52 -2.34 -13.93 1.51
C GLY A 52 -1.13 -14.25 2.37
N ALA A 53 -1.24 -13.98 3.67
CA ALA A 53 -0.17 -14.25 4.62
C ALA A 53 0.27 -15.72 4.64
N PHE A 54 -0.65 -16.68 4.47
CA PHE A 54 -0.30 -18.10 4.38
C PHE A 54 0.52 -18.41 3.13
N ALA A 55 0.12 -17.85 1.97
CA ALA A 55 0.85 -18.02 0.73
C ALA A 55 2.24 -17.36 0.77
N LEU A 56 2.34 -16.18 1.38
CA LEU A 56 3.61 -15.49 1.62
C LEU A 56 4.49 -16.30 2.58
N ALA A 57 3.93 -16.89 3.65
CA ALA A 57 4.66 -17.74 4.59
C ALA A 57 5.23 -19.00 3.92
N ASP A 58 4.47 -19.62 3.01
CA ASP A 58 4.97 -20.73 2.19
C ASP A 58 6.13 -20.28 1.29
N ALA A 59 6.04 -19.08 0.71
CA ALA A 59 7.05 -18.54 -0.22
C ALA A 59 8.34 -18.05 0.47
N VAL A 60 8.26 -17.45 1.66
CA VAL A 60 9.45 -17.06 2.42
C VAL A 60 10.18 -18.26 3.03
N GLY A 61 9.50 -19.39 3.18
CA GLY A 61 10.08 -20.63 3.69
C GLY A 61 10.49 -20.59 5.16
N PRO A 62 11.25 -21.60 5.63
CA PRO A 62 11.51 -21.81 7.05
C PRO A 62 12.46 -20.80 7.71
N SER A 63 13.17 -20.02 6.92
CA SER A 63 14.07 -18.95 7.41
C SER A 63 13.42 -17.57 7.39
N GLY A 64 12.26 -17.42 6.73
CA GLY A 64 11.53 -16.17 6.64
C GLY A 64 10.49 -16.00 7.75
N TYR A 65 9.88 -14.82 7.76
CA TYR A 65 8.84 -14.47 8.72
C TYR A 65 7.78 -13.56 8.10
N VAL A 66 6.51 -13.83 8.35
CA VAL A 66 5.39 -13.02 7.86
C VAL A 66 4.61 -12.43 9.03
N ILE A 67 4.29 -11.16 8.93
CA ILE A 67 3.35 -10.47 9.81
C ILE A 67 2.13 -10.09 8.98
N GLY A 68 0.95 -10.62 9.32
CA GLY A 68 -0.31 -10.17 8.76
C GLY A 68 -0.95 -9.13 9.66
N VAL A 69 -1.35 -7.99 9.11
CA VAL A 69 -2.11 -6.97 9.85
C VAL A 69 -3.43 -6.67 9.18
N ASP A 70 -4.46 -6.45 9.98
CA ASP A 70 -5.79 -6.06 9.50
C ASP A 70 -6.45 -5.10 10.48
N PRO A 71 -7.18 -4.07 10.01
CA PRO A 71 -7.96 -3.18 10.87
C PRO A 71 -9.07 -3.89 11.65
N ASP A 72 -9.63 -4.95 11.07
CA ASP A 72 -10.73 -5.73 11.63
C ASP A 72 -10.19 -6.86 12.54
N THR A 73 -10.48 -6.76 13.82
CA THR A 73 -10.08 -7.75 14.84
C THR A 73 -10.70 -9.14 14.63
N ASP A 74 -11.88 -9.23 14.01
CA ASP A 74 -12.53 -10.51 13.71
C ASP A 74 -11.81 -11.23 12.57
N ASN A 75 -11.32 -10.47 11.57
CA ASN A 75 -10.45 -10.99 10.52
C ASN A 75 -9.15 -11.55 11.12
N VAL A 76 -8.51 -10.79 12.02
CA VAL A 76 -7.27 -11.22 12.71
C VAL A 76 -7.53 -12.49 13.51
N ALA A 77 -8.62 -12.56 14.28
CA ALA A 77 -8.99 -13.74 15.06
C ALA A 77 -9.23 -14.96 14.16
N ALA A 78 -9.91 -14.77 13.02
CA ALA A 78 -10.14 -15.83 12.04
C ALA A 78 -8.83 -16.31 11.39
N ALA A 79 -7.90 -15.40 11.07
CA ALA A 79 -6.58 -15.74 10.55
C ALA A 79 -5.77 -16.57 11.55
N CYS A 80 -5.73 -16.17 12.81
CA CYS A 80 -5.09 -16.94 13.88
C CYS A 80 -5.68 -18.34 14.02
N ALA A 81 -7.01 -18.46 13.98
CA ALA A 81 -7.69 -19.75 14.08
C ALA A 81 -7.43 -20.66 12.86
N ALA A 82 -7.20 -20.09 11.70
CA ALA A 82 -6.91 -20.81 10.47
C ALA A 82 -5.44 -21.24 10.33
N ALA A 83 -4.50 -20.53 10.99
CA ALA A 83 -3.07 -20.73 10.84
C ALA A 83 -2.60 -22.18 11.07
N PRO A 84 -3.02 -22.90 12.11
CA PRO A 84 -2.56 -24.27 12.34
C PRO A 84 -2.90 -25.24 11.20
N LYS A 85 -3.92 -24.92 10.40
CA LYS A 85 -4.38 -25.79 9.29
C LYS A 85 -3.78 -25.42 7.94
N ASN A 86 -3.32 -24.17 7.79
CA ASN A 86 -2.87 -23.63 6.51
C ASN A 86 -1.35 -23.45 6.44
N HIS A 87 -0.66 -23.50 7.56
CA HIS A 87 0.81 -23.41 7.56
C HIS A 87 1.42 -24.77 7.21
N ARG A 88 2.20 -24.81 6.14
CA ARG A 88 2.77 -26.04 5.57
C ARG A 88 4.22 -26.32 5.99
N ALA A 89 4.94 -25.33 6.47
CA ALA A 89 6.31 -25.51 6.92
C ALA A 89 6.34 -26.36 8.20
N GLY A 90 6.96 -27.50 8.20
CA GLY A 90 6.94 -28.54 9.23
C GLY A 90 7.42 -28.17 10.67
N SER A 91 7.26 -26.91 11.05
CA SER A 91 7.52 -26.30 12.35
C SER A 91 6.26 -25.65 12.90
N SER A 92 6.27 -25.22 14.14
CA SER A 92 5.18 -24.43 14.72
C SER A 92 4.98 -23.14 13.93
N TRP A 93 3.75 -22.86 13.48
CA TRP A 93 3.42 -21.71 12.65
C TRP A 93 3.79 -20.38 13.33
N GLU A 94 3.75 -20.30 14.65
CA GLU A 94 4.09 -19.10 15.43
C GLU A 94 5.55 -18.65 15.24
N HIS A 95 6.41 -19.53 14.77
CA HIS A 95 7.82 -19.19 14.50
C HIS A 95 8.01 -18.45 13.16
N HIS A 96 7.01 -18.51 12.26
CA HIS A 96 7.12 -17.98 10.90
C HIS A 96 6.03 -17.00 10.52
N LEU A 97 4.96 -16.91 11.33
CA LEU A 97 3.77 -16.15 11.01
C LEU A 97 3.15 -15.57 12.27
N ARG A 98 2.73 -14.32 12.21
CA ARG A 98 2.00 -13.63 13.28
C ARG A 98 0.90 -12.78 12.67
N PHE A 99 -0.24 -12.72 13.35
CA PHE A 99 -1.33 -11.80 13.03
C PHE A 99 -1.55 -10.78 14.14
N SER A 100 -1.84 -9.53 13.77
CA SER A 100 -2.07 -8.45 14.74
C SER A 100 -3.05 -7.42 14.19
N PRO A 101 -3.92 -6.84 15.01
CA PRO A 101 -4.73 -5.72 14.58
C PRO A 101 -3.86 -4.47 14.39
N ALA A 102 -3.97 -3.85 13.22
CA ALA A 102 -3.38 -2.54 12.92
C ALA A 102 -4.01 -1.94 11.66
N ILE A 103 -4.00 -0.62 11.57
CA ILE A 103 -4.34 0.11 10.34
C ILE A 103 -3.07 0.42 9.53
N PRO A 104 -3.16 0.55 8.20
CA PRO A 104 -2.01 0.88 7.35
C PRO A 104 -1.26 2.15 7.76
N GLU A 105 -1.97 3.13 8.28
CA GLU A 105 -1.44 4.43 8.72
C GLU A 105 -0.73 4.38 10.08
N ASN A 106 -0.81 3.26 10.79
CA ASN A 106 -0.16 3.11 12.10
C ASN A 106 0.20 1.66 12.41
N LEU A 107 1.30 1.22 11.87
CA LEU A 107 1.83 -0.13 12.06
C LEU A 107 2.49 -0.33 13.44
N SER A 108 2.71 0.75 14.19
CA SER A 108 3.18 0.66 15.57
C SER A 108 2.17 -0.02 16.49
N GLN A 109 0.87 -0.06 16.13
CA GLN A 109 -0.15 -0.85 16.84
C GLN A 109 0.19 -2.34 16.89
N ALA A 110 0.81 -2.86 15.82
CA ALA A 110 1.30 -4.24 15.74
C ALA A 110 2.74 -4.40 16.22
N CYS A 111 3.31 -3.41 16.92
CA CYS A 111 4.69 -3.39 17.37
C CYS A 111 5.73 -3.59 16.26
N ILE A 112 5.45 -3.11 15.04
CA ILE A 112 6.38 -3.16 13.92
C ILE A 112 7.35 -1.99 14.04
N GLN A 113 8.64 -2.30 14.13
CA GLN A 113 9.70 -1.34 14.33
C GLN A 113 10.16 -0.71 13.02
N ASP A 114 10.87 0.43 13.11
CA ASP A 114 11.52 1.06 11.98
C ASP A 114 12.52 0.11 11.34
N ALA A 115 12.66 0.14 10.02
CA ALA A 115 13.62 -0.62 9.24
C ALA A 115 13.68 -2.13 9.58
N SER A 116 12.52 -2.73 9.92
CA SER A 116 12.44 -4.13 10.37
C SER A 116 11.87 -5.09 9.33
N ILE A 117 11.30 -4.60 8.25
CA ILE A 117 10.60 -5.34 7.19
C ILE A 117 11.36 -5.23 5.88
N GLU A 118 11.45 -6.29 5.11
CA GLU A 118 12.13 -6.31 3.81
C GLU A 118 11.16 -6.24 2.63
N LEU A 119 9.90 -6.65 2.86
CA LEU A 119 8.82 -6.52 1.89
C LEU A 119 7.51 -6.15 2.61
N VAL A 120 6.89 -5.07 2.20
CA VAL A 120 5.48 -4.78 2.52
C VAL A 120 4.65 -5.24 1.33
N ASP A 121 3.72 -6.15 1.55
CA ASP A 121 2.75 -6.64 0.56
C ASP A 121 1.39 -6.04 0.83
N ILE A 122 0.73 -5.54 -0.22
CA ILE A 122 -0.65 -5.09 -0.17
C ILE A 122 -1.37 -5.54 -1.44
N ASN A 123 -2.41 -6.36 -1.28
CA ASN A 123 -3.09 -6.99 -2.40
C ASN A 123 -4.49 -6.42 -2.59
N SER A 124 -4.75 -5.80 -3.75
CA SER A 124 -6.07 -5.36 -4.24
C SER A 124 -6.81 -4.34 -3.35
N VAL A 125 -6.18 -3.79 -2.32
CA VAL A 125 -6.85 -2.91 -1.33
C VAL A 125 -6.10 -1.59 -1.09
N LEU A 126 -5.08 -1.27 -1.89
CA LEU A 126 -4.29 -0.05 -1.75
C LEU A 126 -5.16 1.21 -1.66
N ASN A 127 -6.18 1.30 -2.51
CA ASN A 127 -7.07 2.45 -2.60
C ASN A 127 -8.07 2.56 -1.43
N LEU A 128 -8.12 1.55 -0.55
CA LEU A 128 -8.96 1.59 0.65
C LEU A 128 -8.21 2.15 1.87
N ALA A 129 -6.98 2.58 1.73
CA ALA A 129 -6.29 3.28 2.80
C ALA A 129 -7.04 4.59 3.13
N TRP A 130 -7.33 4.82 4.42
CA TRP A 130 -7.97 6.04 4.89
C TRP A 130 -7.16 7.29 4.48
N SER A 131 -5.84 7.19 4.54
CA SER A 131 -4.92 8.20 4.05
C SER A 131 -3.71 7.53 3.39
N LEU A 132 -3.76 7.37 2.07
CA LEU A 132 -2.67 6.74 1.33
C LEU A 132 -1.30 7.41 1.57
N PRO A 133 -1.15 8.76 1.61
CA PRO A 133 0.14 9.37 1.93
C PRO A 133 0.67 8.98 3.31
N VAL A 134 -0.20 8.89 4.31
CA VAL A 134 0.20 8.49 5.68
C VAL A 134 0.56 7.01 5.72
N ALA A 135 -0.20 6.16 5.03
CA ALA A 135 0.12 4.73 4.91
C ALA A 135 1.47 4.50 4.21
N LEU A 136 1.73 5.21 3.10
CA LEU A 136 3.02 5.13 2.39
C LEU A 136 4.20 5.58 3.27
N ALA A 137 4.02 6.62 4.08
CA ALA A 137 5.05 7.05 5.04
C ALA A 137 5.31 5.99 6.13
N GLU A 138 4.26 5.30 6.60
CA GLU A 138 4.41 4.17 7.54
C GLU A 138 5.09 2.96 6.88
N PHE A 139 4.77 2.66 5.61
CA PHE A 139 5.45 1.60 4.87
C PHE A 139 6.94 1.93 4.69
N ALA A 140 7.27 3.17 4.31
CA ALA A 140 8.65 3.62 4.21
C ALA A 140 9.40 3.54 5.56
N ARG A 141 8.73 3.90 6.67
CA ARG A 141 9.31 3.81 8.01
C ARG A 141 9.69 2.38 8.41
N VAL A 142 8.82 1.41 8.14
CA VAL A 142 9.06 0.02 8.57
C VAL A 142 9.98 -0.74 7.64
N LEU A 143 10.14 -0.31 6.39
CA LEU A 143 11.02 -0.96 5.43
C LEU A 143 12.48 -0.76 5.78
N ALA A 144 13.25 -1.82 5.72
CA ALA A 144 14.70 -1.80 5.82
C ALA A 144 15.32 -1.16 4.56
N PRO A 145 16.53 -0.61 4.62
CA PRO A 145 17.23 -0.12 3.43
C PRO A 145 17.27 -1.18 2.32
N GLY A 146 16.84 -0.82 1.11
CA GLY A 146 16.68 -1.74 -0.01
C GLY A 146 15.42 -2.61 0.05
N GLY A 147 14.58 -2.41 1.05
CA GLY A 147 13.27 -3.05 1.15
C GLY A 147 12.28 -2.49 0.12
N ARG A 148 11.17 -3.20 -0.07
CA ARG A 148 10.20 -2.88 -1.12
C ARG A 148 8.76 -2.89 -0.61
N LEU A 149 7.96 -1.99 -1.16
CA LEU A 149 6.50 -2.09 -1.18
C LEU A 149 6.10 -2.82 -2.47
N TRP A 150 5.37 -3.90 -2.34
CA TRP A 150 4.74 -4.62 -3.43
C TRP A 150 3.23 -4.44 -3.37
N VAL A 151 2.68 -3.85 -4.41
CA VAL A 151 1.24 -3.71 -4.60
C VAL A 151 0.81 -4.74 -5.62
N ALA A 152 0.19 -5.81 -5.16
CA ALA A 152 -0.36 -6.83 -6.04
C ALA A 152 -1.75 -6.42 -6.51
N GLN A 153 -2.00 -6.46 -7.82
CA GLN A 153 -3.30 -6.15 -8.42
C GLN A 153 -3.88 -4.79 -7.95
N GLY A 154 -3.07 -3.74 -7.96
CA GLY A 154 -3.53 -2.39 -7.70
C GLY A 154 -4.47 -1.89 -8.79
N VAL A 155 -5.55 -1.21 -8.41
CA VAL A 155 -6.45 -0.54 -9.35
C VAL A 155 -5.97 0.89 -9.54
N PHE A 156 -5.68 1.27 -10.79
CA PHE A 156 -5.19 2.60 -11.16
C PHE A 156 -6.13 3.26 -12.18
N ALA A 157 -6.31 4.56 -12.08
CA ALA A 157 -7.04 5.34 -13.08
C ALA A 157 -6.23 5.44 -14.39
N ALA A 158 -6.93 5.47 -15.52
CA ALA A 158 -6.31 5.36 -16.85
C ALA A 158 -5.63 6.63 -17.37
N ASP A 159 -5.71 7.76 -16.67
CA ASP A 159 -5.30 9.07 -17.18
C ASP A 159 -3.82 9.14 -17.61
N ASP A 160 -2.99 8.18 -17.18
CA ASP A 160 -1.54 8.16 -17.43
C ASP A 160 -1.05 6.93 -18.22
N LEU A 161 -1.96 6.06 -18.68
CA LEU A 161 -1.61 4.88 -19.47
C LEU A 161 -2.23 5.00 -20.86
N ASP A 162 -1.47 4.65 -21.88
CA ASP A 162 -2.02 4.51 -23.23
C ASP A 162 -2.89 3.25 -23.37
N ALA A 163 -3.54 3.10 -24.52
CA ALA A 163 -4.44 1.97 -24.80
C ALA A 163 -3.73 0.59 -24.76
N GLN A 164 -2.41 0.56 -24.78
CA GLN A 164 -1.58 -0.64 -24.66
C GLN A 164 -1.12 -0.89 -23.23
N GLY A 165 -1.48 0.00 -22.27
CA GLY A 165 -1.03 -0.09 -20.89
C GLY A 165 0.43 0.36 -20.69
N GLU A 166 1.01 0.99 -21.69
CA GLU A 166 2.33 1.62 -21.56
C GLU A 166 2.17 2.99 -20.90
N ARG A 167 3.14 3.36 -20.07
CA ARG A 167 3.18 4.68 -19.46
C ARG A 167 3.26 5.73 -20.55
N ALA A 168 2.34 6.68 -20.57
CA ALA A 168 2.45 7.84 -21.45
C ALA A 168 3.80 8.51 -21.19
N VAL A 169 4.68 8.49 -22.17
CA VAL A 169 5.94 9.23 -22.11
C VAL A 169 5.55 10.71 -22.10
N ILE A 170 5.52 11.31 -20.92
CA ILE A 170 5.52 12.76 -20.82
C ILE A 170 6.86 13.15 -21.44
N GLY A 171 6.81 13.61 -22.68
CA GLY A 171 8.00 14.00 -23.41
C GLY A 171 8.76 15.02 -22.58
N ASP A 172 10.00 14.73 -22.25
CA ASP A 172 10.99 15.70 -21.79
C ASP A 172 11.22 16.72 -22.93
N GLY A 173 10.24 17.58 -23.10
CA GLY A 173 10.34 18.73 -23.99
C GLY A 173 10.93 19.88 -23.24
N ALA A 174 12.23 19.85 -23.00
CA ALA A 174 13.00 21.07 -22.76
C ALA A 174 14.51 20.81 -22.83
N ASP A 175 15.00 20.48 -24.00
CA ASP A 175 16.30 21.02 -24.39
C ASP A 175 16.10 22.52 -24.62
N ALA A 176 16.42 23.32 -23.66
CA ALA A 176 16.72 24.73 -23.83
C ALA A 176 18.08 24.98 -23.22
N ALA A 177 19.01 24.98 -24.13
CA ALA A 177 20.40 25.39 -23.91
C ALA A 177 20.52 26.80 -23.29
N LEU A 178 21.69 26.99 -22.67
CA LEU A 178 22.46 28.21 -22.48
C LEU A 178 22.35 28.91 -21.12
N GLY A 179 23.53 29.03 -20.55
CA GLY A 179 23.95 30.23 -19.87
C GLY A 179 24.75 29.97 -18.60
N ASN A 180 26.07 29.93 -18.76
CA ASN A 180 27.04 30.13 -17.69
C ASN A 180 26.67 31.34 -16.81
N ASP A 181 26.81 31.28 -15.51
CA ASP A 181 27.94 31.90 -14.82
C ASP A 181 27.72 32.05 -13.30
N VAL A 182 28.75 31.67 -12.56
CA VAL A 182 29.33 32.25 -11.34
C VAL A 182 28.48 32.39 -10.06
N GLY A 183 28.98 31.77 -9.00
CA GLY A 183 28.96 32.37 -7.68
C GLY A 183 28.45 31.55 -6.49
N LEU A 184 29.29 30.72 -5.91
CA LEU A 184 29.21 30.45 -4.47
C LEU A 184 29.72 31.69 -3.71
N PRO A 185 29.18 32.07 -2.57
CA PRO A 185 29.58 31.45 -1.32
C PRO A 185 28.54 31.46 -0.17
N GLY A 186 28.82 30.69 0.87
CA GLY A 186 28.47 31.12 2.22
C GLY A 186 27.65 30.13 3.06
N ALA A 187 28.36 29.55 3.95
CA ALA A 187 27.95 28.69 5.06
C ALA A 187 26.86 29.29 5.99
N GLY A 188 26.02 28.40 6.54
CA GLY A 188 25.62 28.52 7.94
C GLY A 188 24.24 29.04 8.24
N ALA A 189 23.29 28.11 8.54
CA ALA A 189 22.40 28.24 9.69
C ALA A 189 21.58 26.96 9.89
N PRO A 190 21.28 26.52 11.14
CA PRO A 190 20.56 25.30 11.41
C PRO A 190 19.07 25.47 11.10
N LEU A 191 18.52 24.54 10.35
CA LEU A 191 17.07 24.49 10.07
C LEU A 191 16.33 24.11 11.35
N ALA A 192 15.59 25.07 11.87
CA ALA A 192 14.62 24.88 12.93
C ALA A 192 13.51 23.95 12.43
N HIS A 193 13.27 22.85 13.15
CA HIS A 193 12.09 22.02 13.02
C HIS A 193 10.84 22.89 13.22
N ARG A 194 10.16 23.23 12.14
CA ARG A 194 8.78 23.70 12.19
C ARG A 194 7.87 22.50 12.03
N GLY A 195 7.17 22.17 13.12
CA GLY A 195 6.05 21.24 13.11
C GLY A 195 4.99 21.67 12.11
N GLY A 196 4.77 20.85 11.11
CA GLY A 196 3.71 20.99 10.13
C GLY A 196 3.07 19.62 9.87
N ARG A 197 2.58 18.97 10.95
CA ARG A 197 1.87 17.68 10.83
C ARG A 197 0.34 17.81 10.85
N ASP A 198 -0.20 19.00 11.04
CA ASP A 198 -1.65 19.16 11.23
C ASP A 198 -2.45 19.40 9.93
N SER A 199 -1.81 19.64 8.79
CA SER A 199 -2.54 19.93 7.54
C SER A 199 -2.83 18.69 6.67
N ALA A 200 -2.19 17.55 6.91
CA ALA A 200 -2.44 16.33 6.14
C ALA A 200 -3.73 15.60 6.56
N LEU A 201 -4.26 15.87 7.76
CA LEU A 201 -5.44 15.20 8.29
C LEU A 201 -6.77 15.87 7.90
N SER A 202 -6.76 17.09 7.36
CA SER A 202 -7.97 17.84 7.05
C SER A 202 -8.48 17.70 5.61
N GLY A 203 -7.76 16.98 4.73
CA GLY A 203 -8.10 16.85 3.31
C GLY A 203 -9.14 15.76 2.95
N HIS A 204 -9.58 14.95 3.92
CA HIS A 204 -10.38 13.75 3.64
C HIS A 204 -11.92 13.93 3.72
N ALA A 205 -12.40 15.08 4.10
CA ALA A 205 -13.86 15.28 4.29
C ALA A 205 -14.67 15.47 2.98
N SER A 206 -14.06 15.41 1.79
CA SER A 206 -14.72 15.86 0.55
C SER A 206 -14.80 14.84 -0.59
N MET A 207 -14.53 13.54 -0.35
CA MET A 207 -14.57 12.55 -1.44
C MET A 207 -15.52 11.37 -1.19
N VAL A 208 -16.72 11.66 -0.68
CA VAL A 208 -17.83 10.71 -0.79
C VAL A 208 -18.51 11.00 -2.12
N GLY A 209 -18.32 10.14 -3.11
CA GLY A 209 -19.07 10.21 -4.36
C GLY A 209 -20.56 10.13 -4.10
N GLU A 210 -21.38 10.65 -5.00
CA GLU A 210 -22.85 10.74 -4.90
C GLU A 210 -23.58 9.41 -4.62
N SER A 211 -22.89 8.27 -4.66
CA SER A 211 -23.45 6.93 -4.35
C SER A 211 -23.21 6.48 -2.89
N GLY A 212 -22.48 7.20 -2.09
CA GLY A 212 -22.29 6.91 -0.66
C GLY A 212 -21.47 5.67 -0.31
N SER A 213 -20.96 4.90 -1.29
CA SER A 213 -20.13 3.72 -1.05
C SER A 213 -18.66 4.03 -1.33
N ILE A 214 -17.79 3.66 -0.38
CA ILE A 214 -16.34 3.71 -0.56
C ILE A 214 -15.90 2.36 -1.13
N ASP A 215 -15.23 2.39 -2.28
CA ASP A 215 -14.67 1.22 -2.94
C ASP A 215 -13.30 1.53 -3.57
N VAL A 216 -12.65 0.52 -4.11
CA VAL A 216 -11.30 0.65 -4.71
C VAL A 216 -11.26 1.55 -5.94
N PHE A 217 -12.40 1.76 -6.62
CA PHE A 217 -12.48 2.58 -7.83
C PHE A 217 -12.63 4.05 -7.47
N SER A 218 -13.48 4.38 -6.48
CA SER A 218 -13.75 5.75 -6.05
C SER A 218 -12.50 6.46 -5.51
N GLN A 219 -11.51 5.69 -5.05
CA GLN A 219 -10.24 6.17 -4.51
C GLN A 219 -9.04 5.93 -5.45
N ALA A 220 -9.28 5.39 -6.66
CA ALA A 220 -8.19 5.06 -7.58
C ALA A 220 -7.41 6.31 -7.98
N ARG A 221 -6.09 6.18 -7.99
CA ARG A 221 -5.13 7.20 -8.42
C ARG A 221 -4.50 6.76 -9.73
N SER A 222 -4.05 7.73 -10.54
CA SER A 222 -3.22 7.42 -11.69
C SER A 222 -1.84 6.88 -11.28
N CYS A 223 -1.19 6.15 -12.16
CA CYS A 223 0.17 5.63 -11.93
C CYS A 223 1.16 6.76 -11.59
N ALA A 224 1.11 7.89 -12.30
CA ALA A 224 1.97 9.04 -12.03
C ALA A 224 1.67 9.68 -10.66
N SER A 225 0.40 9.75 -10.28
CA SER A 225 0.03 10.24 -8.94
C SER A 225 0.55 9.32 -7.84
N PHE A 226 0.43 8.00 -8.01
CA PHE A 226 0.94 7.02 -7.06
C PHE A 226 2.47 7.07 -6.94
N GLU A 227 3.19 7.13 -8.09
CA GLU A 227 4.65 7.27 -8.08
C GLU A 227 5.09 8.53 -7.34
N ARG A 228 4.48 9.69 -7.63
CA ARG A 228 4.79 10.93 -6.91
C ARG A 228 4.60 10.79 -5.40
N MET A 229 3.49 10.18 -4.96
CA MET A 229 3.21 9.96 -3.54
C MET A 229 4.24 9.03 -2.89
N CYS A 230 4.70 8.00 -3.59
CA CYS A 230 5.78 7.14 -3.11
C CYS A 230 7.09 7.91 -2.95
N LEU A 231 7.48 8.71 -3.96
CA LEU A 231 8.69 9.55 -3.88
C LEU A 231 8.62 10.56 -2.72
N GLU A 232 7.47 11.19 -2.51
CA GLU A 232 7.22 12.10 -1.38
C GLU A 232 7.30 11.37 -0.02
N ALA A 233 6.93 10.09 0.03
CA ALA A 233 7.03 9.26 1.23
C ALA A 233 8.45 8.73 1.51
N GLY A 234 9.40 8.92 0.58
CA GLY A 234 10.81 8.54 0.74
C GLY A 234 11.24 7.32 -0.06
N PHE A 235 10.38 6.76 -0.91
CA PHE A 235 10.80 5.71 -1.86
C PHE A 235 11.70 6.31 -2.95
N SER A 236 12.67 5.54 -3.41
CA SER A 236 13.66 5.98 -4.42
C SER A 236 13.21 5.71 -5.85
N SER A 237 12.32 4.73 -6.05
CA SER A 237 11.82 4.37 -7.39
C SER A 237 10.48 3.65 -7.30
N VAL A 238 9.70 3.71 -8.38
CA VAL A 238 8.47 2.94 -8.58
C VAL A 238 8.48 2.33 -9.96
N SER A 239 8.07 1.08 -10.08
CA SER A 239 7.87 0.39 -11.37
C SER A 239 6.51 -0.28 -11.39
N PHE A 240 5.95 -0.43 -12.57
CA PHE A 240 4.67 -1.11 -12.80
C PHE A 240 4.87 -2.29 -13.72
N SER A 241 4.11 -3.36 -13.48
CA SER A 241 4.12 -4.60 -14.27
C SER A 241 2.74 -5.23 -14.29
N SER A 242 2.56 -6.27 -15.11
CA SER A 242 1.29 -7.01 -15.22
C SER A 242 0.10 -6.11 -15.57
N ILE A 243 0.34 -5.06 -16.35
CA ILE A 243 -0.67 -4.04 -16.65
C ILE A 243 -1.73 -4.64 -17.58
N ALA A 244 -2.99 -4.58 -17.15
CA ALA A 244 -4.13 -5.03 -17.92
C ALA A 244 -5.33 -4.08 -17.75
N PRO A 245 -6.11 -3.81 -18.83
CA PRO A 245 -7.33 -3.02 -18.68
C PRO A 245 -8.35 -3.78 -17.85
N LEU A 246 -9.04 -3.09 -16.96
CA LEU A 246 -10.25 -3.60 -16.33
C LEU A 246 -11.41 -3.40 -17.31
N ALA A 247 -11.81 -4.48 -17.99
CA ALA A 247 -12.95 -4.45 -18.90
C ALA A 247 -14.24 -4.61 -18.09
N GLY A 248 -15.19 -3.69 -18.27
CA GLY A 248 -16.45 -3.61 -17.52
C GLY A 248 -17.46 -4.73 -17.77
N GLU A 249 -17.05 -5.87 -18.33
CA GLU A 249 -17.91 -7.02 -18.64
C GLU A 249 -17.52 -8.31 -17.90
N ASP A 250 -16.50 -8.30 -17.05
CA ASP A 250 -16.19 -9.49 -16.26
C ASP A 250 -17.11 -9.51 -15.02
N PRO A 251 -18.06 -10.48 -14.93
CA PRO A 251 -19.04 -10.52 -13.83
C PRO A 251 -18.40 -10.67 -12.43
N CYS A 252 -17.09 -10.93 -12.37
CA CYS A 252 -16.32 -10.95 -11.12
C CYS A 252 -15.81 -9.57 -10.69
N ASP A 253 -15.88 -8.55 -11.57
CA ASP A 253 -15.12 -7.31 -11.38
C ASP A 253 -15.95 -6.18 -10.72
N GLY A 254 -17.23 -6.40 -10.44
CA GLY A 254 -18.13 -5.32 -10.03
C GLY A 254 -18.33 -4.31 -11.18
N GLU A 255 -19.38 -3.53 -11.15
CA GLU A 255 -19.60 -2.49 -12.15
C GLU A 255 -18.53 -1.40 -12.00
N CYS A 256 -17.65 -1.28 -12.99
CA CYS A 256 -16.84 -0.08 -13.12
C CYS A 256 -17.75 1.14 -13.15
N PRO A 257 -17.50 2.19 -12.36
CA PRO A 257 -18.27 3.44 -12.42
C PRO A 257 -18.35 3.94 -13.87
N GLY A 258 -19.57 4.18 -14.36
CA GLY A 258 -19.86 4.39 -15.77
C GLY A 258 -18.91 5.33 -16.48
N GLY A 259 -18.23 4.85 -17.51
CA GLY A 259 -17.39 5.62 -18.42
C GLY A 259 -15.95 5.87 -17.98
N ALA A 260 -15.54 5.52 -16.78
CA ALA A 260 -14.15 5.60 -16.35
C ALA A 260 -13.37 4.34 -16.76
N THR A 261 -12.15 4.52 -17.25
CA THR A 261 -11.23 3.42 -17.55
C THR A 261 -10.28 3.21 -16.39
N PHE A 262 -10.13 1.96 -15.96
CA PHE A 262 -9.20 1.57 -14.92
C PHE A 262 -8.23 0.52 -15.43
N TRP A 263 -7.09 0.45 -14.80
CA TRP A 263 -6.06 -0.54 -15.04
C TRP A 263 -5.81 -1.35 -13.79
N LEU A 264 -5.60 -2.63 -13.98
CA LEU A 264 -5.05 -3.50 -12.96
C LEU A 264 -3.55 -3.61 -13.21
N ALA A 265 -2.74 -3.35 -12.21
CA ALA A 265 -1.30 -3.48 -12.32
C ALA A 265 -0.68 -3.92 -11.00
N ASP A 266 0.47 -4.59 -11.10
CA ASP A 266 1.37 -4.77 -9.97
C ASP A 266 2.32 -3.57 -9.93
N ALA A 267 2.53 -2.97 -8.74
CA ALA A 267 3.48 -1.91 -8.54
C ALA A 267 4.54 -2.30 -7.51
N CYS A 268 5.78 -1.92 -7.76
CA CYS A 268 6.92 -2.13 -6.86
C CYS A 268 7.61 -0.80 -6.59
N ALA A 269 7.62 -0.36 -5.33
CA ALA A 269 8.35 0.82 -4.89
C ALA A 269 9.51 0.39 -3.97
N THR A 270 10.71 0.93 -4.19
CA THR A 270 11.92 0.58 -3.44
C THR A 270 12.36 1.76 -2.59
N ILE A 271 12.82 1.48 -1.35
CA ILE A 271 13.34 2.49 -0.44
C ILE A 271 14.85 2.65 -0.57
#